data_49f1ed5e2c213ec9d03944bfd8fb5016
#
_entry.id   49f1ed5e2c213ec9d03944bfd8fb5016
#
_cell.length_a   1.000
_cell.length_b   1.000
_cell.length_c   1.000
_cell.angle_alpha   90.00
_cell.angle_beta   90.00
_cell.angle_gamma   90.00
#
_symmetry.space_group_name_H-M   'P 1'
#
loop_
_entity.id
_entity.type
_entity.pdbx_description
1 polymer ?
#
loop_
_entity_poly.entity_id
_entity_poly.type
_entity_poly.pdbx_seq_one_letter_code
_entity_poly.pdbx_strand_id
1 'polypeptide(L)'
;VELSKRRILDAIQEIEITDHVLKNSKVSAILLLSENGFNEQIILQISKKYDIETILLQHGMYWETLELKEGNTFLGGDFPILSDKFLVWGNETKRYVSECGFGEKTHVVGSTIYDSLFSELQIKTQGDYILLATSSPQQNEIFDLSIKNLEGYEKIIKEVCNISVKLKKKLIIKLHPFQEERDIQKIVSGFGENVTVVKDT
;
A
#
# COMPACT_ATOMS: atom_id res chain seq x y z
N VAL A 1 10.20 -30.27 5.33
CA VAL A 1 11.51 -30.62 4.69
C VAL A 1 11.42 -30.45 3.18
N GLU A 2 10.41 -31.00 2.49
CA GLU A 2 10.26 -30.92 1.03
C GLU A 2 10.06 -29.49 0.52
N LEU A 3 9.19 -28.73 1.17
CA LEU A 3 8.92 -27.33 0.85
C LEU A 3 10.18 -26.45 1.00
N SER A 4 11.00 -26.70 2.02
CA SER A 4 12.24 -25.96 2.24
C SER A 4 13.28 -26.26 1.19
N LYS A 5 13.40 -27.52 0.74
CA LYS A 5 14.28 -27.90 -0.36
C LYS A 5 13.91 -27.23 -1.66
N ARG A 6 12.62 -27.19 -1.98
CA ARG A 6 12.11 -26.54 -3.19
C ARG A 6 12.43 -25.04 -3.18
N ARG A 7 12.20 -24.37 -2.05
CA ARG A 7 12.53 -22.94 -1.91
C ARG A 7 14.02 -22.65 -2.06
N ILE A 8 14.90 -23.54 -1.59
CA ILE A 8 16.36 -23.39 -1.77
C ILE A 8 16.73 -23.53 -3.25
N LEU A 9 16.16 -24.50 -3.96
CA LEU A 9 16.41 -24.66 -5.39
C LEU A 9 15.89 -23.44 -6.20
N ASP A 10 14.71 -22.97 -5.89
CA ASP A 10 14.15 -21.76 -6.50
C ASP A 10 15.07 -20.55 -6.24
N ALA A 11 15.59 -20.41 -5.02
CA ALA A 11 16.53 -19.35 -4.67
C ALA A 11 17.84 -19.42 -5.48
N ILE A 12 18.41 -20.59 -5.62
CA ILE A 12 19.64 -20.77 -6.40
C ILE A 12 19.40 -20.38 -7.86
N GLN A 13 18.28 -20.82 -8.43
CA GLN A 13 17.92 -20.50 -9.81
C GLN A 13 17.74 -18.99 -10.01
N GLU A 14 17.01 -18.31 -9.12
CA GLU A 14 16.81 -16.86 -9.18
C GLU A 14 18.11 -16.08 -9.03
N ILE A 15 19.02 -16.53 -8.15
CA ILE A 15 20.35 -15.95 -7.99
C ILE A 15 21.17 -16.09 -9.29
N GLU A 16 21.19 -17.26 -9.90
CA GLU A 16 21.94 -17.52 -11.14
C GLU A 16 21.41 -16.69 -12.30
N ILE A 17 20.06 -16.62 -12.46
CA ILE A 17 19.43 -15.81 -13.50
C ILE A 17 19.75 -14.33 -13.30
N THR A 18 19.57 -13.81 -12.08
CA THR A 18 19.81 -12.40 -11.77
C THR A 18 21.27 -12.03 -11.96
N ASP A 19 22.20 -12.87 -11.49
CA ASP A 19 23.64 -12.68 -11.67
C ASP A 19 24.01 -12.64 -13.16
N HIS A 20 23.49 -13.60 -13.94
CA HIS A 20 23.72 -13.65 -15.38
C HIS A 20 23.20 -12.40 -16.10
N VAL A 21 21.98 -11.97 -15.77
CA VAL A 21 21.36 -10.78 -16.39
C VAL A 21 22.15 -9.53 -16.04
N LEU A 22 22.44 -9.26 -14.78
CA LEU A 22 23.11 -8.04 -14.36
C LEU A 22 24.56 -7.98 -14.83
N LYS A 23 25.25 -9.12 -14.89
CA LYS A 23 26.60 -9.21 -15.43
C LYS A 23 26.69 -8.89 -16.93
N ASN A 24 25.69 -9.30 -17.70
CA ASN A 24 25.72 -9.20 -19.18
C ASN A 24 24.91 -8.03 -19.73
N SER A 25 24.17 -7.30 -18.89
CA SER A 25 23.36 -6.17 -19.28
C SER A 25 24.03 -4.85 -18.88
N LYS A 26 23.81 -3.80 -19.69
CA LYS A 26 24.25 -2.44 -19.36
C LYS A 26 23.21 -1.74 -18.47
N VAL A 27 22.97 -2.28 -17.28
CA VAL A 27 22.05 -1.68 -16.32
C VAL A 27 22.80 -0.62 -15.53
N SER A 28 22.30 0.62 -15.54
CA SER A 28 22.91 1.73 -14.80
C SER A 28 22.29 1.90 -13.40
N ALA A 29 21.01 1.59 -13.25
CA ALA A 29 20.31 1.64 -11.98
C ALA A 29 19.10 0.69 -11.99
N ILE A 30 18.65 0.28 -10.83
CA ILE A 30 17.44 -0.54 -10.63
C ILE A 30 16.46 0.19 -9.78
N LEU A 31 15.23 0.33 -10.30
CA LEU A 31 14.11 0.92 -9.57
C LEU A 31 13.23 -0.19 -8.99
N LEU A 32 12.97 -0.14 -7.70
CA LEU A 32 12.17 -1.08 -6.96
C LEU A 32 10.93 -0.39 -6.34
N LEU A 33 9.82 -1.09 -6.27
CA LEU A 33 8.62 -0.65 -5.55
C LEU A 33 8.53 -1.28 -4.14
N SER A 34 9.28 -2.33 -3.90
CA SER A 34 9.37 -3.02 -2.61
C SER A 34 10.76 -3.62 -2.44
N GLU A 35 11.18 -3.81 -1.21
CA GLU A 35 12.43 -4.51 -0.85
C GLU A 35 12.17 -5.81 -0.07
N ASN A 36 10.91 -6.08 0.29
CA ASN A 36 10.55 -7.15 1.21
C ASN A 36 10.32 -8.50 0.50
N GLY A 37 10.15 -8.47 -0.81
CA GLY A 37 9.94 -9.67 -1.60
C GLY A 37 11.22 -10.51 -1.76
N PHE A 38 11.03 -11.80 -1.96
CA PHE A 38 12.13 -12.74 -2.13
C PHE A 38 13.02 -12.38 -3.33
N ASN A 39 12.43 -12.04 -4.46
CA ASN A 39 13.17 -11.68 -5.69
C ASN A 39 13.85 -10.32 -5.54
N GLU A 40 13.17 -9.35 -4.92
CA GLU A 40 13.72 -8.02 -4.65
C GLU A 40 14.96 -8.09 -3.78
N GLN A 41 14.96 -8.97 -2.77
CA GLN A 41 16.13 -9.19 -1.92
C GLN A 41 17.33 -9.79 -2.70
N ILE A 42 17.08 -10.72 -3.61
CA ILE A 42 18.11 -11.28 -4.48
C ILE A 42 18.67 -10.19 -5.40
N ILE A 43 17.80 -9.43 -6.05
CA ILE A 43 18.20 -8.34 -6.95
C ILE A 43 19.07 -7.32 -6.21
N LEU A 44 18.68 -6.89 -5.01
CA LEU A 44 19.43 -5.95 -4.18
C LEU A 44 20.83 -6.46 -3.83
N GLN A 45 20.95 -7.73 -3.43
CA GLN A 45 22.24 -8.30 -3.07
C GLN A 45 23.19 -8.42 -4.28
N ILE A 46 22.66 -8.83 -5.44
CA ILE A 46 23.46 -9.00 -6.64
C ILE A 46 23.80 -7.63 -7.27
N SER A 47 22.91 -6.64 -7.19
CA SER A 47 23.20 -5.29 -7.64
C SER A 47 24.42 -4.70 -6.93
N LYS A 48 24.54 -4.91 -5.62
CA LYS A 48 25.73 -4.51 -4.85
C LYS A 48 27.02 -5.17 -5.33
N LYS A 49 26.95 -6.44 -5.78
CA LYS A 49 28.11 -7.16 -6.33
C LYS A 49 28.63 -6.50 -7.61
N TYR A 50 27.76 -5.87 -8.39
CA TYR A 50 28.10 -5.24 -9.67
C TYR A 50 28.16 -3.70 -9.59
N ASP A 51 28.08 -3.14 -8.40
CA ASP A 51 28.10 -1.68 -8.15
C ASP A 51 27.00 -0.93 -8.93
N ILE A 52 25.82 -1.58 -9.04
CA ILE A 52 24.63 -1.03 -9.70
C ILE A 52 23.80 -0.31 -8.66
N GLU A 53 23.52 0.97 -8.89
CA GLU A 53 22.72 1.81 -8.01
C GLU A 53 21.29 1.26 -7.87
N THR A 54 20.79 1.17 -6.65
CA THR A 54 19.44 0.71 -6.34
C THR A 54 18.60 1.84 -5.77
N ILE A 55 17.37 1.99 -6.26
CA ILE A 55 16.46 3.08 -5.93
C ILE A 55 15.12 2.48 -5.53
N LEU A 56 14.72 2.70 -4.29
CA LEU A 56 13.37 2.37 -3.83
C LEU A 56 12.44 3.53 -4.13
N LEU A 57 11.28 3.26 -4.70
CA LEU A 57 10.22 4.25 -4.93
C LEU A 57 9.06 3.97 -3.98
N GLN A 58 8.62 4.97 -3.25
CA GLN A 58 7.42 4.87 -2.43
C GLN A 58 6.21 4.48 -3.30
N HIS A 59 5.54 3.38 -2.94
CA HIS A 59 4.39 2.86 -3.68
C HIS A 59 3.07 2.91 -2.89
N GLY A 60 3.15 3.20 -1.59
CA GLY A 60 1.99 3.27 -0.68
C GLY A 60 2.17 4.33 0.39
N MET A 61 1.14 4.50 1.21
CA MET A 61 1.21 5.43 2.35
C MET A 61 1.95 4.78 3.51
N TYR A 62 2.79 5.56 4.18
CA TYR A 62 3.39 5.19 5.45
C TYR A 62 2.49 5.65 6.60
N TRP A 63 2.15 4.73 7.48
CA TRP A 63 1.32 5.00 8.65
C TRP A 63 2.20 5.09 9.89
N GLU A 64 2.06 6.19 10.62
CA GLU A 64 2.79 6.40 11.86
C GLU A 64 1.94 5.95 13.05
N THR A 65 1.89 4.64 13.31
CA THR A 65 1.38 4.11 14.59
C THR A 65 2.50 3.44 15.37
N LEU A 66 2.36 3.35 16.69
CA LEU A 66 3.36 2.69 17.55
C LEU A 66 3.52 1.22 17.16
N GLU A 67 2.42 0.52 16.90
CA GLU A 67 2.42 -0.89 16.51
C GLU A 67 3.11 -1.11 15.15
N LEU A 68 2.90 -0.21 14.19
CA LEU A 68 3.54 -0.27 12.89
C LEU A 68 5.03 0.12 12.98
N LYS A 69 5.37 1.06 13.84
CA LYS A 69 6.77 1.44 14.07
C LYS A 69 7.58 0.27 14.64
N GLU A 70 7.00 -0.46 15.60
CA GLU A 70 7.58 -1.69 16.15
C GLU A 70 7.56 -2.83 15.11
N GLY A 71 6.46 -3.06 14.42
CA GLY A 71 6.30 -4.09 13.41
C GLY A 71 7.24 -3.91 12.21
N ASN A 72 7.40 -2.69 11.72
CA ASN A 72 8.32 -2.38 10.61
C ASN A 72 9.78 -2.67 10.96
N THR A 73 10.15 -2.53 12.24
CA THR A 73 11.54 -2.75 12.68
C THR A 73 11.83 -4.23 12.95
N PHE A 74 10.87 -5.00 13.50
CA PHE A 74 11.13 -6.34 14.03
C PHE A 74 10.57 -7.48 13.17
N LEU A 75 9.54 -7.23 12.36
CA LEU A 75 8.81 -8.29 11.62
C LEU A 75 9.11 -8.33 10.12
N GLY A 76 10.22 -7.72 9.67
CA GLY A 76 10.55 -7.68 8.25
C GLY A 76 9.62 -6.75 7.46
N GLY A 77 9.24 -5.63 8.08
CA GLY A 77 8.54 -4.53 7.43
C GLY A 77 9.45 -3.73 6.49
N ASP A 78 9.12 -2.46 6.29
CA ASP A 78 9.82 -1.61 5.32
C ASP A 78 11.24 -1.19 5.73
N PHE A 79 11.68 -1.53 6.94
CA PHE A 79 13.01 -1.20 7.45
C PHE A 79 13.82 -2.44 7.79
N PRO A 80 15.16 -2.40 7.60
CA PRO A 80 15.98 -1.28 7.11
C PRO A 80 15.83 -1.03 5.60
N ILE A 81 15.93 0.22 5.15
CA ILE A 81 16.04 0.53 3.71
C ILE A 81 17.38 0.04 3.19
N LEU A 82 17.36 -0.92 2.29
CA LEU A 82 18.54 -1.58 1.73
C LEU A 82 19.06 -0.89 0.46
N SER A 83 18.18 -0.26 -0.31
CA SER A 83 18.54 0.51 -1.50
C SER A 83 19.43 1.69 -1.17
N ASP A 84 20.18 2.15 -2.17
CA ASP A 84 21.08 3.30 -2.04
C ASP A 84 20.31 4.60 -1.89
N LYS A 85 19.15 4.71 -2.55
CA LYS A 85 18.24 5.86 -2.47
C LYS A 85 16.81 5.42 -2.23
N PHE A 86 16.08 6.24 -1.49
CA PHE A 86 14.64 6.10 -1.31
C PHE A 86 13.92 7.38 -1.76
N LEU A 87 13.11 7.27 -2.79
CA LEU A 87 12.33 8.37 -3.36
C LEU A 87 10.92 8.36 -2.75
N VAL A 88 10.59 9.43 -2.03
CA VAL A 88 9.34 9.55 -1.30
C VAL A 88 8.44 10.66 -1.83
N TRP A 89 7.14 10.52 -1.59
CA TRP A 89 6.14 11.46 -2.12
C TRP A 89 6.16 12.82 -1.43
N GLY A 90 6.48 12.87 -0.13
CA GLY A 90 6.37 14.12 0.60
C GLY A 90 7.22 14.17 1.87
N ASN A 91 7.20 15.35 2.48
CA ASN A 91 7.99 15.64 3.67
C ASN A 91 7.59 14.80 4.89
N GLU A 92 6.32 14.42 5.02
CA GLU A 92 5.87 13.59 6.13
C GLU A 92 6.50 12.20 6.09
N THR A 93 6.52 11.56 4.91
CA THR A 93 7.23 10.29 4.74
C THR A 93 8.73 10.47 5.00
N LYS A 94 9.34 11.53 4.47
CA LYS A 94 10.76 11.81 4.72
C LYS A 94 11.05 11.98 6.21
N ARG A 95 10.21 12.72 6.95
CA ARG A 95 10.33 12.89 8.40
C ARG A 95 10.32 11.54 9.11
N TYR A 96 9.30 10.72 8.85
CA TYR A 96 9.14 9.41 9.45
C TYR A 96 10.35 8.49 9.17
N VAL A 97 10.77 8.41 7.92
CA VAL A 97 11.93 7.59 7.50
C VAL A 97 13.23 8.10 8.13
N SER A 98 13.35 9.42 8.29
CA SER A 98 14.51 10.03 8.97
C SER A 98 14.56 9.68 10.47
N GLU A 99 13.41 9.67 11.14
CA GLU A 99 13.30 9.24 12.55
C GLU A 99 13.67 7.76 12.71
N CYS A 100 13.49 6.95 11.68
CA CYS A 100 13.92 5.56 11.62
C CYS A 100 15.40 5.38 11.23
N GLY A 101 16.17 6.48 11.04
CA GLY A 101 17.60 6.45 10.76
C GLY A 101 18.02 6.41 9.29
N PHE A 102 17.07 6.58 8.34
CA PHE A 102 17.34 6.47 6.90
C PHE A 102 17.17 7.79 6.13
N GLY A 103 17.20 8.92 6.82
CA GLY A 103 16.96 10.25 6.23
C GLY A 103 17.96 10.65 5.15
N GLU A 104 19.22 10.25 5.28
CA GLU A 104 20.28 10.59 4.31
C GLU A 104 20.02 9.99 2.93
N LYS A 105 19.45 8.80 2.88
CA LYS A 105 19.10 8.12 1.63
C LYS A 105 17.77 8.61 1.02
N THR A 106 17.00 9.41 1.76
CA THR A 106 15.61 9.75 1.43
C THR A 106 15.49 11.09 0.75
N HIS A 107 14.89 11.09 -0.46
CA HIS A 107 14.68 12.26 -1.29
C HIS A 107 13.21 12.46 -1.59
N VAL A 108 12.70 13.67 -1.40
CA VAL A 108 11.32 14.02 -1.76
C VAL A 108 11.25 14.33 -3.24
N VAL A 109 10.41 13.60 -3.97
CA VAL A 109 10.24 13.73 -5.43
C VAL A 109 8.80 13.96 -5.87
N GLY A 110 7.83 13.87 -4.94
CA GLY A 110 6.42 13.89 -5.29
C GLY A 110 5.90 12.50 -5.70
N SER A 111 4.65 12.44 -6.10
CA SER A 111 4.01 11.20 -6.56
C SER A 111 3.59 11.33 -8.01
N THR A 112 4.27 10.65 -8.90
CA THR A 112 3.96 10.63 -10.34
C THR A 112 2.59 10.03 -10.65
N ILE A 113 2.04 9.20 -9.75
CA ILE A 113 0.69 8.62 -9.88
C ILE A 113 -0.38 9.71 -9.89
N TYR A 114 -0.16 10.81 -9.16
CA TYR A 114 -1.14 11.88 -9.00
C TYR A 114 -0.88 13.10 -9.91
N ASP A 115 0.19 13.11 -10.71
CA ASP A 115 0.54 14.26 -11.57
C ASP A 115 -0.56 14.56 -12.60
N SER A 116 -1.13 13.53 -13.24
CA SER A 116 -2.25 13.69 -14.17
C SER A 116 -3.49 14.23 -13.45
N LEU A 117 -3.76 13.71 -12.25
CA LEU A 117 -4.90 14.15 -11.44
C LEU A 117 -4.78 15.64 -11.08
N PHE A 118 -3.60 16.11 -10.67
CA PHE A 118 -3.38 17.53 -10.36
C PHE A 118 -3.42 18.44 -11.59
N SER A 119 -3.00 17.96 -12.75
CA SER A 119 -3.07 18.74 -14.00
C SER A 119 -4.52 18.84 -14.53
N GLU A 120 -5.35 17.85 -14.28
CA GLU A 120 -6.76 17.81 -14.73
C GLU A 120 -7.71 18.46 -13.72
N LEU A 121 -7.30 18.60 -12.46
CA LEU A 121 -8.12 19.13 -11.38
C LEU A 121 -8.35 20.65 -11.46
N GLN A 122 -9.11 21.09 -12.45
CA GLN A 122 -9.94 22.26 -12.28
C GLN A 122 -11.21 21.87 -11.49
N ILE A 123 -11.02 21.34 -10.27
CA ILE A 123 -12.17 20.88 -9.46
C ILE A 123 -12.98 22.08 -8.99
N LYS A 124 -14.05 22.33 -9.69
CA LYS A 124 -15.20 23.10 -9.20
C LYS A 124 -16.29 22.13 -8.72
N THR A 125 -16.01 21.30 -7.74
CA THR A 125 -17.05 20.46 -7.14
C THR A 125 -17.29 20.88 -5.70
N GLN A 126 -18.22 21.76 -5.49
CA GLN A 126 -18.95 21.83 -4.23
C GLN A 126 -20.09 20.81 -4.30
N GLY A 127 -19.75 19.54 -4.11
CA GLY A 127 -20.74 18.48 -3.96
C GLY A 127 -21.36 18.56 -2.57
N ASP A 128 -22.69 18.57 -2.49
CA ASP A 128 -23.41 18.52 -1.21
C ASP A 128 -23.62 17.07 -0.75
N TYR A 129 -22.56 16.29 -0.74
CA TYR A 129 -22.58 14.87 -0.36
C TYR A 129 -21.36 14.48 0.47
N ILE A 130 -21.47 13.36 1.18
CA ILE A 130 -20.38 12.71 1.88
C ILE A 130 -19.92 11.55 1.00
N LEU A 131 -18.61 11.41 0.78
CA LEU A 131 -18.00 10.27 0.11
C LEU A 131 -17.30 9.39 1.13
N LEU A 132 -17.68 8.13 1.20
CA LEU A 132 -16.98 7.09 1.95
C LEU A 132 -16.30 6.14 0.97
N ALA A 133 -14.97 6.22 0.84
CA ALA A 133 -14.19 5.20 0.14
C ALA A 133 -13.88 4.07 1.11
N THR A 134 -14.29 2.84 0.76
CA THR A 134 -14.07 1.68 1.61
C THR A 134 -12.79 0.94 1.23
N SER A 135 -12.19 0.26 2.21
CA SER A 135 -11.20 -0.80 1.98
C SER A 135 -11.86 -2.14 2.26
N SER A 136 -11.57 -3.16 1.46
CA SER A 136 -12.04 -4.51 1.76
C SER A 136 -11.50 -4.94 3.13
N PRO A 137 -12.33 -5.46 4.04
CA PRO A 137 -11.82 -6.12 5.23
C PRO A 137 -10.94 -7.26 4.74
N GLN A 138 -9.65 -7.16 4.97
CA GLN A 138 -8.70 -8.17 4.51
C GLN A 138 -8.99 -9.47 5.24
N GLN A 139 -9.44 -10.48 4.51
CA GLN A 139 -9.43 -11.87 4.93
C GLN A 139 -7.99 -12.39 4.84
N ASN A 140 -7.10 -11.86 5.66
CA ASN A 140 -5.77 -12.44 5.79
C ASN A 140 -5.87 -13.60 6.77
N GLU A 141 -5.86 -14.82 6.22
CA GLU A 141 -5.77 -16.06 6.99
C GLU A 141 -4.56 -16.12 7.94
N ILE A 142 -3.57 -15.24 7.76
CA ILE A 142 -2.34 -15.20 8.55
C ILE A 142 -2.51 -14.41 9.86
N PHE A 143 -3.38 -13.40 9.86
CA PHE A 143 -3.78 -12.69 11.07
C PHE A 143 -5.25 -13.02 11.27
N ASP A 144 -5.56 -13.72 12.34
CA ASP A 144 -6.93 -14.05 12.80
C ASP A 144 -7.72 -12.75 13.07
N LEU A 145 -7.89 -11.95 12.02
CA LEU A 145 -8.74 -10.78 11.94
C LEU A 145 -10.19 -11.26 11.72
N SER A 146 -10.56 -12.17 12.60
CA SER A 146 -11.83 -12.84 12.73
C SER A 146 -13.04 -11.89 12.67
N ILE A 147 -14.20 -12.47 12.73
CA ILE A 147 -15.57 -11.95 12.92
C ILE A 147 -15.64 -10.56 13.60
N LYS A 148 -14.79 -10.25 14.59
CA LYS A 148 -14.75 -8.95 15.28
C LYS A 148 -14.43 -7.76 14.37
N ASN A 149 -13.58 -7.94 13.36
CA ASN A 149 -13.27 -6.86 12.42
C ASN A 149 -14.37 -6.65 11.39
N LEU A 150 -15.09 -7.71 11.03
CA LEU A 150 -16.26 -7.61 10.16
C LEU A 150 -17.40 -6.88 10.88
N GLU A 151 -17.68 -7.22 12.13
CA GLU A 151 -18.67 -6.52 12.97
C GLU A 151 -18.29 -5.05 13.19
N GLY A 152 -17.01 -4.77 13.44
CA GLY A 152 -16.48 -3.41 13.56
C GLY A 152 -16.65 -2.61 12.27
N TYR A 153 -16.36 -3.24 11.13
CA TYR A 153 -16.53 -2.64 9.81
C TYR A 153 -18.00 -2.30 9.51
N GLU A 154 -18.91 -3.25 9.75
CA GLU A 154 -20.34 -3.02 9.60
C GLU A 154 -20.84 -1.89 10.49
N LYS A 155 -20.37 -1.85 11.74
CA LYS A 155 -20.72 -0.80 12.70
C LYS A 155 -20.30 0.57 12.19
N ILE A 156 -19.07 0.71 11.70
CA ILE A 156 -18.56 1.98 11.14
C ILE A 156 -19.43 2.43 9.97
N ILE A 157 -19.74 1.55 9.02
CA ILE A 157 -20.61 1.92 7.88
C ILE A 157 -21.98 2.38 8.35
N LYS A 158 -22.62 1.67 9.28
CA LYS A 158 -23.92 2.06 9.84
C LYS A 158 -23.85 3.41 10.55
N GLU A 159 -22.78 3.70 11.29
CA GLU A 159 -22.58 4.99 11.95
C GLU A 159 -22.41 6.12 10.94
N VAL A 160 -21.65 5.94 9.87
CA VAL A 160 -21.49 6.94 8.80
C VAL A 160 -22.82 7.19 8.09
N CYS A 161 -23.61 6.14 7.82
CA CYS A 161 -24.97 6.27 7.29
C CYS A 161 -25.87 7.10 8.22
N ASN A 162 -25.87 6.81 9.52
CA ASN A 162 -26.63 7.57 10.51
C ASN A 162 -26.22 9.04 10.58
N ILE A 163 -24.92 9.32 10.50
CA ILE A 163 -24.38 10.69 10.48
C ILE A 163 -24.86 11.42 9.23
N SER A 164 -24.81 10.78 8.06
CA SER A 164 -25.25 11.40 6.80
C SER A 164 -26.71 11.79 6.84
N VAL A 165 -27.57 10.93 7.41
CA VAL A 165 -29.01 11.24 7.62
C VAL A 165 -29.19 12.40 8.58
N LYS A 166 -28.49 12.43 9.71
CA LYS A 166 -28.55 13.54 10.69
C LYS A 166 -28.11 14.87 10.09
N LEU A 167 -27.09 14.85 9.23
CA LEU A 167 -26.58 16.04 8.53
C LEU A 167 -27.41 16.41 7.29
N LYS A 168 -28.43 15.62 6.95
CA LYS A 168 -29.24 15.77 5.73
C LYS A 168 -28.38 15.84 4.46
N LYS A 169 -27.30 15.05 4.41
CA LYS A 169 -26.38 14.95 3.28
C LYS A 169 -26.53 13.59 2.60
N LYS A 170 -26.47 13.57 1.27
CA LYS A 170 -26.36 12.31 0.54
C LYS A 170 -25.04 11.62 0.88
N LEU A 171 -25.05 10.31 1.02
CA LEU A 171 -23.86 9.50 1.22
C LEU A 171 -23.61 8.64 -0.03
N ILE A 172 -22.42 8.76 -0.59
CA ILE A 172 -21.92 7.87 -1.64
C ILE A 172 -20.87 6.95 -1.00
N ILE A 173 -21.09 5.65 -1.07
CA ILE A 173 -20.13 4.65 -0.62
C ILE A 173 -19.45 4.07 -1.85
N LYS A 174 -18.19 4.43 -2.07
CA LYS A 174 -17.33 3.89 -3.14
C LYS A 174 -16.66 2.63 -2.63
N LEU A 175 -17.00 1.49 -3.22
CA LEU A 175 -16.45 0.20 -2.83
C LEU A 175 -15.03 0.00 -3.36
N HIS A 176 -14.22 -0.72 -2.58
CA HIS A 176 -12.96 -1.23 -3.07
C HIS A 176 -13.20 -2.23 -4.21
N PRO A 177 -12.38 -2.28 -5.28
CA PRO A 177 -12.60 -3.17 -6.44
C PRO A 177 -12.80 -4.65 -6.09
N PHE A 178 -12.13 -5.13 -5.03
CA PHE A 178 -12.22 -6.52 -4.56
C PHE A 178 -13.32 -6.76 -3.51
N GLN A 179 -14.11 -5.74 -3.18
CA GLN A 179 -15.18 -5.87 -2.19
C GLN A 179 -16.46 -6.39 -2.84
N GLU A 180 -17.14 -7.33 -2.16
CA GLU A 180 -18.46 -7.79 -2.60
C GLU A 180 -19.53 -6.74 -2.31
N GLU A 181 -20.21 -6.28 -3.35
CA GLU A 181 -21.26 -5.27 -3.25
C GLU A 181 -22.46 -5.74 -2.39
N ARG A 182 -22.77 -7.04 -2.42
CA ARG A 182 -23.92 -7.62 -1.69
C ARG A 182 -23.86 -7.37 -0.18
N ASP A 183 -22.68 -7.40 0.42
CA ASP A 183 -22.55 -7.26 1.86
C ASP A 183 -22.85 -5.81 2.29
N ILE A 184 -22.35 -4.84 1.53
CA ILE A 184 -22.64 -3.43 1.80
C ILE A 184 -24.12 -3.11 1.53
N GLN A 185 -24.71 -3.63 0.47
CA GLN A 185 -26.14 -3.44 0.16
C GLN A 185 -27.03 -3.92 1.31
N LYS A 186 -26.71 -5.03 1.94
CA LYS A 186 -27.44 -5.49 3.14
C LYS A 186 -27.33 -4.53 4.31
N ILE A 187 -26.12 -4.00 4.53
CA ILE A 187 -25.86 -3.08 5.64
C ILE A 187 -26.66 -1.77 5.46
N VAL A 188 -26.72 -1.25 4.23
CA VAL A 188 -27.32 0.05 3.92
C VAL A 188 -28.81 0.01 3.57
N SER A 189 -29.40 -1.17 3.42
CA SER A 189 -30.81 -1.35 2.98
C SER A 189 -31.84 -0.56 3.79
N GLY A 190 -31.55 -0.24 5.06
CA GLY A 190 -32.44 0.53 5.94
C GLY A 190 -32.35 2.06 5.77
N PHE A 191 -31.45 2.58 4.93
CA PHE A 191 -31.20 4.01 4.81
C PHE A 191 -31.84 4.67 3.54
N GLY A 192 -32.51 3.86 2.72
CA GLY A 192 -33.27 4.35 1.56
C GLY A 192 -32.39 5.07 0.53
N GLU A 193 -32.98 6.08 -0.13
CA GLU A 193 -32.31 6.83 -1.22
C GLU A 193 -31.21 7.79 -0.75
N ASN A 194 -31.03 7.94 0.56
CA ASN A 194 -29.99 8.81 1.10
C ASN A 194 -28.59 8.25 0.94
N VAL A 195 -28.47 6.92 0.72
CA VAL A 195 -27.21 6.20 0.57
C VAL A 195 -27.15 5.53 -0.79
N THR A 196 -26.10 5.84 -1.54
CA THR A 196 -25.80 5.21 -2.85
C THR A 196 -24.49 4.43 -2.74
N VAL A 197 -24.49 3.19 -3.19
CA VAL A 197 -23.30 2.36 -3.25
C VAL A 197 -22.83 2.27 -4.70
N VAL A 198 -21.55 2.57 -4.95
CA VAL A 198 -20.92 2.52 -6.27
C VAL A 198 -19.65 1.68 -6.23
N LYS A 199 -19.43 0.85 -7.22
CA LYS A 199 -18.24 0.00 -7.34
C LYS A 199 -17.30 0.48 -8.42
N ASP A 200 -17.80 0.67 -9.62
CA ASP A 200 -17.02 1.06 -10.80
C ASP A 200 -17.45 2.45 -11.27
N THR A 201 -16.50 3.36 -11.32
CA THR A 201 -16.65 4.67 -11.97
C THR A 201 -15.37 5.03 -12.68
#